data_e21ec276d557dbf2d191b77c84971cc5
#
_entry.id   e21ec276d557dbf2d191b77c84971cc5
#
_cell.length_a   1.000
_cell.length_b   1.000
_cell.length_c   1.000
_cell.angle_alpha   90.00
_cell.angle_beta   90.00
_cell.angle_gamma   90.00
#
_symmetry.space_group_name_H-M   'P 1'
#
loop_
_entity.id
_entity.type
_entity.pdbx_description
1 polymer ?
#
loop_
_entity_poly.entity_id
_entity_poly.type
_entity_poly.pdbx_seq_one_letter_code
_entity_poly.pdbx_strand_id
1 'polypeptide(L)'
;MNLTELYAKADYQDEMGMLFHGDCMNLLKEIDDNCVDLCLTDPPYGMNFQSHRRKEVYDKIKNDNNLDFLDDYFAECNRIMKQNTAIYCFCSWHNIDIFKQTFEKYFKLKNIIVWVKNNHGSGDLQAGYAPKYELILYGNKGRRKFENGRKEDVWFYNKTKNENHPTEKPIDLLSEAIINSSKENEVVFDGFMGSGSTCLACKELNRRFIGCELDDKYFEVAKSRFC
;
A
#
# COMPACT_ATOMS: atom_id res chain seq x y z
N MET A 1 -14.41 9.48 -13.53
CA MET A 1 -15.28 8.32 -13.90
C MET A 1 -15.83 7.69 -12.63
N ASN A 2 -17.09 7.30 -12.65
CA ASN A 2 -17.64 6.46 -11.59
C ASN A 2 -17.02 5.03 -11.65
N LEU A 3 -17.20 4.25 -10.58
CA LEU A 3 -16.57 2.93 -10.48
C LEU A 3 -17.03 1.94 -11.58
N THR A 4 -18.23 2.10 -12.14
CA THR A 4 -18.72 1.24 -13.22
C THR A 4 -18.01 1.55 -14.54
N GLU A 5 -17.82 2.84 -14.85
CA GLU A 5 -17.06 3.26 -16.03
C GLU A 5 -15.58 2.89 -15.90
N LEU A 6 -15.03 3.03 -14.71
CA LEU A 6 -13.66 2.65 -14.41
C LEU A 6 -13.43 1.14 -14.58
N TYR A 7 -14.39 0.33 -14.12
CA TYR A 7 -14.37 -1.13 -14.24
C TYR A 7 -14.24 -1.57 -15.71
N ALA A 8 -14.94 -0.91 -16.62
CA ALA A 8 -14.88 -1.25 -18.05
C ALA A 8 -13.52 -0.95 -18.71
N LYS A 9 -12.64 -0.18 -18.06
CA LYS A 9 -11.29 0.19 -18.55
C LYS A 9 -10.16 -0.61 -17.90
N ALA A 10 -10.46 -1.45 -16.92
CA ALA A 10 -9.45 -2.20 -16.19
C ALA A 10 -8.74 -3.21 -17.10
N ASP A 11 -7.42 -3.36 -16.91
CA ASP A 11 -6.61 -4.37 -17.61
C ASP A 11 -6.88 -5.79 -17.11
N TYR A 12 -7.36 -5.91 -15.87
CA TYR A 12 -7.97 -7.11 -15.30
C TYR A 12 -9.12 -6.72 -14.39
N GLN A 13 -10.17 -7.56 -14.39
CA GLN A 13 -11.34 -7.37 -13.53
C GLN A 13 -11.98 -8.69 -13.16
N ASP A 14 -12.55 -8.76 -11.95
CA ASP A 14 -13.41 -9.85 -11.50
C ASP A 14 -14.56 -9.28 -10.65
N GLU A 15 -15.41 -10.15 -10.08
CA GLU A 15 -16.56 -9.75 -9.25
C GLU A 15 -16.20 -8.81 -8.10
N MET A 16 -14.97 -8.92 -7.58
CA MET A 16 -14.51 -8.19 -6.39
C MET A 16 -13.73 -6.93 -6.71
N GLY A 17 -13.09 -6.83 -7.89
CA GLY A 17 -12.30 -5.63 -8.15
C GLY A 17 -11.64 -5.56 -9.49
N MET A 18 -10.69 -4.65 -9.58
CA MET A 18 -10.03 -4.26 -10.82
C MET A 18 -8.55 -3.95 -10.60
N LEU A 19 -7.73 -4.34 -11.60
CA LEU A 19 -6.29 -4.04 -11.63
C LEU A 19 -5.98 -3.21 -12.88
N PHE A 20 -5.11 -2.22 -12.70
CA PHE A 20 -4.66 -1.32 -13.74
C PHE A 20 -3.14 -1.41 -13.91
N HIS A 21 -2.71 -1.51 -15.14
CA HIS A 21 -1.31 -1.46 -15.51
C HIS A 21 -0.92 -0.05 -15.92
N GLY A 22 -0.06 0.61 -15.15
CA GLY A 22 0.42 1.95 -15.46
C GLY A 22 0.75 2.81 -14.25
N ASP A 23 0.89 4.10 -14.49
CA ASP A 23 1.17 5.08 -13.46
C ASP A 23 -0.10 5.40 -12.66
N CYS A 24 -0.06 5.15 -11.35
CA CYS A 24 -1.18 5.41 -10.45
C CYS A 24 -1.63 6.87 -10.45
N MET A 25 -0.75 7.83 -10.74
CA MET A 25 -1.12 9.25 -10.84
C MET A 25 -2.04 9.54 -12.02
N ASN A 26 -1.93 8.77 -13.11
CA ASN A 26 -2.86 8.86 -14.23
C ASN A 26 -4.21 8.21 -13.87
N LEU A 27 -4.17 7.03 -13.23
CA LEU A 27 -5.38 6.37 -12.76
C LEU A 27 -6.15 7.23 -11.76
N LEU A 28 -5.48 7.81 -10.77
CA LEU A 28 -6.09 8.65 -9.74
C LEU A 28 -6.91 9.79 -10.35
N LYS A 29 -6.42 10.46 -11.39
CA LYS A 29 -7.14 11.55 -12.10
C LYS A 29 -8.44 11.08 -12.78
N GLU A 30 -8.55 9.79 -13.07
CA GLU A 30 -9.76 9.22 -13.68
C GLU A 30 -10.82 8.80 -12.66
N ILE A 31 -10.44 8.56 -11.42
CA ILE A 31 -11.36 8.15 -10.33
C ILE A 31 -12.12 9.37 -9.82
N ASP A 32 -13.45 9.25 -9.68
CA ASP A 32 -14.29 10.29 -9.10
C ASP A 32 -14.00 10.55 -7.63
N ASP A 33 -14.38 11.71 -7.15
CA ASP A 33 -14.25 12.08 -5.74
C ASP A 33 -15.11 11.18 -4.84
N ASN A 34 -14.63 10.93 -3.63
CA ASN A 34 -15.39 10.30 -2.55
C ASN A 34 -16.00 8.92 -2.92
N CYS A 35 -15.24 8.04 -3.58
CA CYS A 35 -15.68 6.69 -3.94
C CYS A 35 -14.88 5.55 -3.29
N VAL A 36 -13.76 5.85 -2.62
CA VAL A 36 -12.89 4.87 -1.94
C VAL A 36 -13.14 4.88 -0.43
N ASP A 37 -13.23 3.71 0.18
CA ASP A 37 -13.53 3.53 1.61
C ASP A 37 -12.28 3.31 2.47
N LEU A 38 -11.19 2.83 1.87
CA LEU A 38 -9.90 2.63 2.53
C LEU A 38 -8.78 2.81 1.51
N CYS A 39 -7.73 3.56 1.87
CA CYS A 39 -6.47 3.54 1.14
C CYS A 39 -5.44 2.74 1.94
N LEU A 40 -4.85 1.70 1.33
CA LEU A 40 -3.81 0.87 1.92
C LEU A 40 -2.68 0.75 0.89
N THR A 41 -1.56 1.41 1.11
CA THR A 41 -0.60 1.68 0.05
C THR A 41 0.85 1.58 0.51
N ASP A 42 1.74 1.12 -0.39
CA ASP A 42 3.18 0.92 -0.15
C ASP A 42 4.00 1.65 -1.24
N PRO A 43 4.03 3.00 -1.23
CA PRO A 43 4.72 3.76 -2.25
C PRO A 43 6.25 3.58 -2.17
N PRO A 44 7.01 3.89 -3.24
CA PRO A 44 8.47 3.92 -3.19
C PRO A 44 8.99 4.81 -2.07
N TYR A 45 10.05 4.34 -1.35
CA TYR A 45 10.55 5.04 -0.15
C TYR A 45 11.66 6.07 -0.45
N GLY A 46 12.06 6.25 -1.69
CA GLY A 46 13.14 7.17 -2.07
C GLY A 46 14.54 6.68 -1.67
N MET A 47 14.70 5.37 -1.49
CA MET A 47 15.95 4.78 -0.97
C MET A 47 16.90 4.29 -2.06
N ASN A 48 16.49 4.30 -3.32
CA ASN A 48 17.24 3.73 -4.45
C ASN A 48 17.73 2.30 -4.16
N PHE A 49 16.87 1.49 -3.54
CA PHE A 49 17.24 0.20 -2.95
C PHE A 49 17.68 -0.80 -4.01
N GLN A 50 18.91 -1.30 -3.88
CA GLN A 50 19.45 -2.39 -4.69
C GLN A 50 20.05 -3.46 -3.77
N SER A 51 19.51 -4.68 -3.80
CA SER A 51 20.08 -5.80 -3.04
C SER A 51 21.27 -6.39 -3.77
N HIS A 52 22.48 -6.22 -3.23
CA HIS A 52 23.73 -6.82 -3.78
C HIS A 52 24.00 -8.25 -3.27
N ARG A 53 23.15 -8.84 -2.43
CA ARG A 53 23.43 -10.12 -1.74
C ARG A 53 22.60 -11.32 -2.22
N ARG A 54 21.63 -11.11 -3.12
CA ARG A 54 20.86 -12.21 -3.71
C ARG A 54 21.47 -12.64 -5.04
N LYS A 55 21.40 -13.95 -5.35
CA LYS A 55 21.84 -14.49 -6.64
C LYS A 55 21.01 -13.96 -7.83
N GLU A 56 19.78 -13.55 -7.58
CA GLU A 56 18.91 -12.89 -8.55
C GLU A 56 19.00 -11.37 -8.34
N VAL A 57 19.41 -10.67 -9.37
CA VAL A 57 19.39 -9.21 -9.43
C VAL A 57 17.96 -8.81 -9.72
N TYR A 58 17.23 -8.34 -8.70
CA TYR A 58 15.94 -7.69 -8.93
C TYR A 58 16.19 -6.33 -9.60
N ASP A 59 15.34 -6.00 -10.58
CA ASP A 59 15.34 -4.68 -11.18
C ASP A 59 15.08 -3.61 -10.11
N LYS A 60 15.65 -2.42 -10.31
CA LYS A 60 15.39 -1.29 -9.42
C LYS A 60 13.89 -0.97 -9.45
N ILE A 61 13.33 -0.68 -8.27
CA ILE A 61 11.96 -0.16 -8.20
C ILE A 61 11.92 1.13 -9.03
N LYS A 62 11.04 1.20 -10.01
CA LYS A 62 10.87 2.39 -10.86
C LYS A 62 10.49 3.57 -9.96
N ASN A 63 11.17 4.72 -10.16
CA ASN A 63 10.95 5.97 -9.44
C ASN A 63 11.30 5.99 -7.94
N ASP A 64 12.08 5.01 -7.41
CA ASP A 64 12.51 4.99 -5.99
C ASP A 64 13.67 5.97 -5.67
N ASN A 65 13.86 7.03 -6.43
CA ASN A 65 14.94 8.01 -6.24
C ASN A 65 14.46 9.42 -5.89
N ASN A 66 13.14 9.64 -5.88
CA ASN A 66 12.53 10.95 -5.62
C ASN A 66 11.20 10.76 -4.87
N LEU A 67 10.93 11.64 -3.91
CA LEU A 67 9.69 11.66 -3.12
C LEU A 67 8.77 12.85 -3.48
N ASP A 68 9.09 13.64 -4.52
CA ASP A 68 8.31 14.83 -4.90
C ASP A 68 6.86 14.48 -5.28
N PHE A 69 6.63 13.26 -5.76
CA PHE A 69 5.28 12.78 -6.10
C PHE A 69 4.34 12.61 -4.90
N LEU A 70 4.87 12.51 -3.66
CA LEU A 70 4.06 12.21 -2.47
C LEU A 70 3.01 13.28 -2.18
N ASP A 71 3.31 14.53 -2.47
CA ASP A 71 2.37 15.64 -2.23
C ASP A 71 1.12 15.49 -3.10
N ASP A 72 1.31 15.34 -4.41
CA ASP A 72 0.22 15.12 -5.36
C ASP A 72 -0.49 13.78 -5.10
N TYR A 73 0.26 12.73 -4.75
CA TYR A 73 -0.31 11.42 -4.45
C TYR A 73 -1.26 11.46 -3.24
N PHE A 74 -0.84 12.07 -2.13
CA PHE A 74 -1.70 12.18 -0.95
C PHE A 74 -2.88 13.14 -1.17
N ALA A 75 -2.69 14.20 -1.96
CA ALA A 75 -3.80 15.07 -2.37
C ALA A 75 -4.88 14.29 -3.12
N GLU A 76 -4.48 13.50 -4.12
CA GLU A 76 -5.39 12.68 -4.93
C GLU A 76 -6.02 11.55 -4.10
N CYS A 77 -5.24 10.86 -3.26
CA CYS A 77 -5.80 9.88 -2.32
C CYS A 77 -6.87 10.51 -1.44
N ASN A 78 -6.60 11.70 -0.90
CA ASN A 78 -7.60 12.42 -0.09
C ASN A 78 -8.84 12.76 -0.93
N ARG A 79 -8.70 13.19 -2.18
CA ARG A 79 -9.81 13.53 -3.06
C ARG A 79 -10.73 12.33 -3.32
N ILE A 80 -10.16 11.18 -3.69
CA ILE A 80 -10.96 9.97 -4.03
C ILE A 80 -11.56 9.28 -2.81
N MET A 81 -10.99 9.46 -1.62
CA MET A 81 -11.48 8.86 -0.38
C MET A 81 -12.75 9.53 0.12
N LYS A 82 -13.71 8.73 0.60
CA LYS A 82 -14.93 9.21 1.27
C LYS A 82 -14.60 9.88 2.61
N GLN A 83 -15.53 10.67 3.11
CA GLN A 83 -15.44 11.21 4.48
C GLN A 83 -15.54 10.08 5.51
N ASN A 84 -14.81 10.24 6.61
CA ASN A 84 -14.75 9.28 7.72
C ASN A 84 -14.16 7.92 7.32
N THR A 85 -13.11 7.95 6.51
CA THR A 85 -12.36 6.78 6.06
C THR A 85 -10.91 6.84 6.55
N ALA A 86 -10.19 5.74 6.41
CA ALA A 86 -8.81 5.58 6.88
C ALA A 86 -7.83 5.42 5.73
N ILE A 87 -6.57 5.78 6.01
CA ILE A 87 -5.43 5.50 5.15
C ILE A 87 -4.31 4.86 5.98
N TYR A 88 -3.70 3.81 5.42
CA TYR A 88 -2.45 3.21 5.89
C TYR A 88 -1.40 3.37 4.78
N CYS A 89 -0.30 4.01 5.10
CA CYS A 89 0.80 4.21 4.18
C CYS A 89 2.09 3.65 4.76
N PHE A 90 2.62 2.60 4.13
CA PHE A 90 3.93 2.06 4.50
C PHE A 90 5.03 3.07 4.21
N CYS A 91 6.05 3.10 5.05
CA CYS A 91 7.21 3.97 4.85
C CYS A 91 8.46 3.43 5.57
N SER A 92 9.62 3.93 5.16
CA SER A 92 10.90 3.67 5.82
C SER A 92 11.20 4.70 6.89
N TRP A 93 11.85 4.28 7.98
CA TRP A 93 12.35 5.19 9.01
C TRP A 93 13.36 6.23 8.47
N HIS A 94 14.03 5.96 7.34
CA HIS A 94 15.01 6.87 6.74
C HIS A 94 14.38 8.20 6.26
N ASN A 95 13.15 8.13 5.77
CA ASN A 95 12.44 9.28 5.19
C ASN A 95 11.10 9.54 5.90
N ILE A 96 10.96 9.06 7.14
CA ILE A 96 9.72 9.20 7.93
C ILE A 96 9.32 10.66 8.14
N ASP A 97 10.27 11.56 8.24
CA ASP A 97 10.05 12.99 8.38
C ASP A 97 9.36 13.58 7.15
N ILE A 98 9.83 13.26 5.94
CA ILE A 98 9.23 13.70 4.66
C ILE A 98 7.83 13.10 4.51
N PHE A 99 7.71 11.77 4.70
CA PHE A 99 6.43 11.08 4.63
C PHE A 99 5.42 11.68 5.60
N LYS A 100 5.80 11.85 6.86
CA LYS A 100 4.91 12.38 7.90
C LYS A 100 4.49 13.81 7.60
N GLN A 101 5.42 14.70 7.26
CA GLN A 101 5.11 16.10 6.97
C GLN A 101 4.16 16.24 5.78
N THR A 102 4.39 15.47 4.72
CA THR A 102 3.53 15.48 3.53
C THR A 102 2.16 14.87 3.81
N PHE A 103 2.12 13.75 4.54
CA PHE A 103 0.89 13.07 4.93
C PHE A 103 -0.03 13.99 5.78
N GLU A 104 0.53 14.71 6.74
CA GLU A 104 -0.23 15.58 7.66
C GLU A 104 -0.87 16.81 6.99
N LYS A 105 -0.49 17.14 5.74
CA LYS A 105 -1.18 18.19 4.95
C LYS A 105 -2.61 17.76 4.57
N TYR A 106 -2.83 16.46 4.36
CA TYR A 106 -4.06 15.91 3.80
C TYR A 106 -4.85 15.04 4.76
N PHE A 107 -4.19 14.41 5.71
CA PHE A 107 -4.78 13.44 6.64
C PHE A 107 -4.48 13.77 8.08
N LYS A 108 -5.43 13.48 8.96
CA LYS A 108 -5.17 13.54 10.39
C LYS A 108 -4.41 12.30 10.82
N LEU A 109 -3.10 12.41 10.97
CA LEU A 109 -2.27 11.33 11.51
C LEU A 109 -2.75 10.93 12.91
N LYS A 110 -2.90 9.63 13.16
CA LYS A 110 -3.37 9.04 14.41
C LYS A 110 -2.27 8.29 15.13
N ASN A 111 -1.58 7.40 14.42
CA ASN A 111 -0.49 6.59 14.94
C ASN A 111 0.57 6.39 13.85
N ILE A 112 1.78 6.13 14.29
CA ILE A 112 2.80 5.45 13.50
C ILE A 112 2.81 4.01 14.02
N ILE A 113 2.31 3.08 13.19
CA ILE A 113 2.29 1.66 13.53
C ILE A 113 3.66 1.09 13.20
N VAL A 114 4.19 0.27 14.12
CA VAL A 114 5.48 -0.42 13.96
C VAL A 114 5.21 -1.88 13.61
N TRP A 115 5.46 -2.28 12.36
CA TRP A 115 5.43 -3.68 11.98
C TRP A 115 6.77 -4.35 12.29
N VAL A 116 6.80 -5.21 13.30
CA VAL A 116 7.98 -6.00 13.71
C VAL A 116 8.00 -7.32 12.96
N LYS A 117 9.09 -7.58 12.25
CA LYS A 117 9.32 -8.79 11.44
C LYS A 117 9.92 -9.93 12.29
N ASN A 118 9.76 -11.17 11.84
CA ASN A 118 10.36 -12.35 12.47
C ASN A 118 11.90 -12.42 12.29
N ASN A 119 12.44 -11.80 11.22
CA ASN A 119 13.88 -11.72 10.95
C ASN A 119 14.31 -10.27 10.73
N HIS A 120 15.59 -10.00 10.89
CA HIS A 120 16.18 -8.69 10.62
C HIS A 120 16.81 -8.63 9.22
N GLY A 121 16.96 -7.43 8.69
CA GLY A 121 17.80 -7.16 7.53
C GLY A 121 19.29 -7.16 7.89
N SER A 122 20.15 -7.14 6.89
CA SER A 122 21.61 -7.14 7.13
C SER A 122 22.14 -5.78 7.57
N GLY A 123 21.63 -4.68 7.02
CA GLY A 123 22.11 -3.34 7.34
C GLY A 123 23.63 -3.17 7.21
N ASP A 124 24.19 -2.19 7.91
CA ASP A 124 25.63 -2.06 8.14
C ASP A 124 26.04 -2.99 9.28
N LEU A 125 26.89 -3.98 8.93
CA LEU A 125 27.29 -5.04 9.87
C LEU A 125 28.27 -4.58 10.95
N GLN A 126 28.88 -3.40 10.80
CA GLN A 126 29.94 -2.92 11.69
C GLN A 126 29.50 -1.75 12.56
N ALA A 127 28.62 -0.86 12.04
CA ALA A 127 28.28 0.40 12.71
C ALA A 127 26.77 0.68 12.74
N GLY A 128 25.91 -0.27 12.39
CA GLY A 128 24.44 -0.11 12.41
C GLY A 128 23.72 -1.25 13.12
N TYR A 129 22.60 -0.95 13.73
CA TYR A 129 21.70 -1.98 14.24
C TYR A 129 20.98 -2.70 13.07
N ALA A 130 20.76 -4.00 13.22
CA ALA A 130 20.05 -4.80 12.23
C ALA A 130 18.56 -4.38 12.15
N PRO A 131 18.08 -3.85 11.03
CA PRO A 131 16.71 -3.36 10.91
C PRO A 131 15.72 -4.54 10.96
N LYS A 132 14.72 -4.45 11.85
CA LYS A 132 13.75 -5.53 12.09
C LYS A 132 12.30 -5.06 11.95
N TYR A 133 12.06 -3.82 11.57
CA TYR A 133 10.72 -3.26 11.47
C TYR A 133 10.52 -2.42 10.20
N GLU A 134 9.28 -2.19 9.87
CA GLU A 134 8.83 -1.13 8.97
C GLU A 134 7.78 -0.27 9.67
N LEU A 135 7.57 0.93 9.18
CA LEU A 135 6.59 1.88 9.73
C LEU A 135 5.38 1.98 8.81
N ILE A 136 4.22 2.23 9.42
CA ILE A 136 2.97 2.47 8.70
C ILE A 136 2.33 3.72 9.29
N LEU A 137 2.19 4.77 8.49
CA LEU A 137 1.42 5.94 8.87
C LEU A 137 -0.06 5.58 8.82
N TYR A 138 -0.74 5.65 9.96
CA TYR A 138 -2.17 5.48 10.06
C TYR A 138 -2.85 6.83 10.29
N GLY A 139 -3.75 7.20 9.39
CA GLY A 139 -4.48 8.45 9.46
C GLY A 139 -5.91 8.35 8.95
N ASN A 140 -6.66 9.44 9.12
CA ASN A 140 -8.05 9.52 8.71
C ASN A 140 -8.34 10.79 7.90
N LYS A 141 -9.21 10.64 6.89
CA LYS A 141 -9.99 11.73 6.33
C LYS A 141 -11.26 11.85 7.19
N GLY A 142 -11.36 12.87 8.05
CA GLY A 142 -12.42 12.95 9.05
C GLY A 142 -12.18 12.06 10.27
N ARG A 143 -13.13 11.18 10.62
CA ARG A 143 -13.06 10.27 11.79
C ARG A 143 -13.55 8.87 11.44
N ARG A 144 -12.66 7.95 11.15
CA ARG A 144 -12.99 6.52 11.02
C ARG A 144 -12.99 5.87 12.42
N LYS A 145 -14.05 5.15 12.75
CA LYS A 145 -14.08 4.24 13.92
C LYS A 145 -13.58 2.87 13.45
N PHE A 146 -12.88 2.18 14.34
CA PHE A 146 -12.47 0.80 14.08
C PHE A 146 -13.70 -0.14 14.07
N GLU A 147 -13.72 -1.07 13.13
CA GLU A 147 -14.79 -2.09 13.04
C GLU A 147 -14.61 -3.19 14.08
N ASN A 148 -13.37 -3.58 14.39
CA ASN A 148 -13.02 -4.67 15.31
C ASN A 148 -12.37 -4.19 16.63
N GLY A 149 -12.69 -2.96 17.04
CA GLY A 149 -12.17 -2.40 18.28
C GLY A 149 -10.73 -1.89 18.17
N ARG A 150 -10.24 -1.34 19.27
CA ARG A 150 -8.92 -0.73 19.36
C ARG A 150 -7.84 -1.80 19.44
N LYS A 151 -6.82 -1.69 18.58
CA LYS A 151 -5.61 -2.51 18.57
C LYS A 151 -4.41 -1.70 19.07
N GLU A 152 -3.35 -2.42 19.44
CA GLU A 152 -2.03 -1.84 19.70
C GLU A 152 -1.40 -1.33 18.40
N ASP A 153 -0.44 -0.42 18.49
CA ASP A 153 0.28 0.14 17.36
C ASP A 153 1.65 -0.52 17.12
N VAL A 154 1.90 -1.66 17.76
CA VAL A 154 3.03 -2.54 17.46
C VAL A 154 2.49 -3.87 16.99
N TRP A 155 2.76 -4.18 15.70
CA TRP A 155 2.23 -5.35 15.02
C TRP A 155 3.32 -6.38 14.76
N PHE A 156 3.06 -7.65 15.06
CA PHE A 156 4.00 -8.76 14.90
C PHE A 156 3.50 -9.70 13.80
N TYR A 157 4.03 -9.54 12.59
CA TYR A 157 3.71 -10.40 11.45
C TYR A 157 4.98 -10.89 10.79
N ASN A 158 5.00 -12.18 10.41
CA ASN A 158 6.14 -12.77 9.72
C ASN A 158 6.30 -12.15 8.33
N LYS A 159 7.54 -11.87 7.94
CA LYS A 159 7.88 -11.48 6.59
C LYS A 159 7.60 -12.65 5.64
N THR A 160 7.13 -12.36 4.42
CA THR A 160 7.02 -13.36 3.34
C THR A 160 8.40 -13.83 2.89
N LYS A 161 8.45 -14.92 2.14
CA LYS A 161 9.68 -15.37 1.47
C LYS A 161 10.06 -14.49 0.28
N ASN A 162 9.20 -13.51 -0.08
CA ASN A 162 9.34 -12.64 -1.25
C ASN A 162 9.45 -13.44 -2.57
N GLU A 163 8.59 -14.43 -2.74
CA GLU A 163 8.58 -15.28 -3.94
C GLU A 163 8.03 -14.53 -5.16
N ASN A 164 7.07 -13.63 -4.94
CA ASN A 164 6.36 -12.91 -5.99
C ASN A 164 6.90 -11.48 -6.21
N HIS A 165 7.40 -10.84 -5.16
CA HIS A 165 7.90 -9.46 -5.21
C HIS A 165 8.99 -9.26 -4.16
N PRO A 166 10.08 -8.48 -4.43
CA PRO A 166 11.19 -8.29 -3.47
C PRO A 166 10.78 -7.65 -2.15
N THR A 167 9.70 -6.88 -2.13
CA THR A 167 9.14 -6.20 -0.95
C THR A 167 7.71 -6.63 -0.64
N GLU A 168 7.32 -7.86 -1.03
CA GLU A 168 5.97 -8.39 -0.82
C GLU A 168 5.53 -8.29 0.64
N LYS A 169 4.38 -7.69 0.88
CA LYS A 169 3.80 -7.59 2.22
C LYS A 169 2.99 -8.85 2.57
N PRO A 170 3.06 -9.32 3.82
CA PRO A 170 2.26 -10.47 4.27
C PRO A 170 0.76 -10.18 4.18
N ILE A 171 0.00 -11.13 3.67
CA ILE A 171 -1.47 -11.01 3.57
C ILE A 171 -2.08 -10.78 4.95
N ASP A 172 -1.64 -11.51 6.00
CA ASP A 172 -2.16 -11.36 7.36
C ASP A 172 -1.98 -9.93 7.91
N LEU A 173 -0.83 -9.29 7.61
CA LEU A 173 -0.57 -7.90 7.99
C LEU A 173 -1.54 -6.94 7.31
N LEU A 174 -1.76 -7.12 6.00
CA LEU A 174 -2.67 -6.29 5.22
C LEU A 174 -4.13 -6.52 5.63
N SER A 175 -4.48 -7.76 5.92
CA SER A 175 -5.80 -8.16 6.41
C SER A 175 -6.15 -7.48 7.74
N GLU A 176 -5.18 -7.30 8.65
CA GLU A 176 -5.40 -6.57 9.91
C GLU A 176 -5.87 -5.14 9.65
N ALA A 177 -5.22 -4.41 8.73
CA ALA A 177 -5.60 -3.05 8.36
C ALA A 177 -6.98 -3.00 7.69
N ILE A 178 -7.24 -3.95 6.76
CA ILE A 178 -8.49 -4.03 5.99
C ILE A 178 -9.66 -4.32 6.91
N ILE A 179 -9.58 -5.35 7.75
CA ILE A 179 -10.65 -5.75 8.68
C ILE A 179 -10.95 -4.62 9.68
N ASN A 180 -9.91 -3.93 10.15
CA ASN A 180 -10.08 -2.91 11.18
C ASN A 180 -10.65 -1.60 10.63
N SER A 181 -10.47 -1.31 9.34
CA SER A 181 -10.84 -0.01 8.76
C SER A 181 -11.72 -0.08 7.52
N SER A 182 -12.29 -1.24 7.21
CA SER A 182 -13.29 -1.39 6.15
C SER A 182 -14.34 -2.44 6.51
N LYS A 183 -15.48 -2.40 5.81
CA LYS A 183 -16.55 -3.39 5.85
C LYS A 183 -16.57 -4.21 4.57
N GLU A 184 -17.28 -5.34 4.59
CA GLU A 184 -17.55 -6.11 3.38
C GLU A 184 -18.19 -5.23 2.29
N ASN A 185 -17.79 -5.46 1.04
CA ASN A 185 -18.18 -4.70 -0.15
C ASN A 185 -17.68 -3.24 -0.20
N GLU A 186 -16.99 -2.73 0.83
CA GLU A 186 -16.31 -1.43 0.76
C GLU A 186 -15.08 -1.51 -0.17
N VAL A 187 -14.72 -0.39 -0.79
CA VAL A 187 -13.67 -0.28 -1.81
C VAL A 187 -12.35 0.09 -1.17
N VAL A 188 -11.34 -0.74 -1.37
CA VAL A 188 -9.94 -0.52 -0.96
C VAL A 188 -9.11 -0.14 -2.18
N PHE A 189 -8.33 0.92 -2.06
CA PHE A 189 -7.41 1.39 -3.10
C PHE A 189 -5.95 1.14 -2.70
N ASP A 190 -5.18 0.58 -3.63
CA ASP A 190 -3.72 0.46 -3.56
C ASP A 190 -3.08 0.94 -4.86
N GLY A 191 -2.44 2.10 -4.82
CA GLY A 191 -1.79 2.72 -5.99
C GLY A 191 -0.44 2.10 -6.37
N PHE A 192 0.12 1.22 -5.52
CA PHE A 192 1.42 0.58 -5.69
C PHE A 192 1.32 -0.90 -5.30
N MET A 193 0.41 -1.63 -5.95
CA MET A 193 0.01 -2.98 -5.51
C MET A 193 1.11 -4.04 -5.62
N GLY A 194 2.19 -3.78 -6.37
CA GLY A 194 3.24 -4.76 -6.62
C GLY A 194 2.70 -6.08 -7.15
N SER A 195 2.95 -7.17 -6.44
CA SER A 195 2.41 -8.49 -6.74
C SER A 195 0.94 -8.70 -6.31
N GLY A 196 0.20 -7.64 -5.95
CA GLY A 196 -1.24 -7.69 -5.67
C GLY A 196 -1.64 -8.23 -4.29
N SER A 197 -0.75 -8.21 -3.31
CA SER A 197 -1.06 -8.78 -1.97
C SER A 197 -2.21 -8.07 -1.26
N THR A 198 -2.31 -6.74 -1.38
CA THR A 198 -3.45 -5.96 -0.84
C THR A 198 -4.76 -6.37 -1.50
N CYS A 199 -4.76 -6.48 -2.83
CA CYS A 199 -5.95 -6.85 -3.61
C CYS A 199 -6.40 -8.29 -3.28
N LEU A 200 -5.46 -9.21 -3.11
CA LEU A 200 -5.76 -10.59 -2.71
C LEU A 200 -6.36 -10.66 -1.29
N ALA A 201 -5.78 -9.93 -0.34
CA ALA A 201 -6.35 -9.82 1.01
C ALA A 201 -7.77 -9.24 0.99
N CYS A 202 -8.04 -8.26 0.13
CA CYS A 202 -9.38 -7.71 -0.07
C CYS A 202 -10.36 -8.77 -0.58
N LYS A 203 -9.97 -9.54 -1.61
CA LYS A 203 -10.80 -10.62 -2.17
C LYS A 203 -11.13 -11.68 -1.12
N GLU A 204 -10.13 -12.15 -0.37
CA GLU A 204 -10.33 -13.14 0.71
C GLU A 204 -11.26 -12.64 1.83
N LEU A 205 -11.31 -11.33 2.03
CA LEU A 205 -12.12 -10.68 3.05
C LEU A 205 -13.46 -10.13 2.54
N ASN A 206 -13.85 -10.41 1.30
CA ASN A 206 -15.06 -9.85 0.66
C ASN A 206 -15.07 -8.31 0.60
N ARG A 207 -13.91 -7.68 0.37
CA ARG A 207 -13.78 -6.26 0.06
C ARG A 207 -13.54 -6.09 -1.42
N ARG A 208 -14.09 -5.00 -1.98
CA ARG A 208 -13.78 -4.62 -3.35
C ARG A 208 -12.41 -3.95 -3.41
N PHE A 209 -11.68 -4.09 -4.52
CA PHE A 209 -10.35 -3.51 -4.65
C PHE A 209 -10.15 -2.77 -5.97
N ILE A 210 -9.28 -1.76 -5.91
CA ILE A 210 -8.69 -1.07 -7.07
C ILE A 210 -7.19 -1.09 -6.84
N GLY A 211 -6.46 -1.84 -7.67
CA GLY A 211 -5.00 -1.94 -7.61
C GLY A 211 -4.36 -1.34 -8.86
N CYS A 212 -3.20 -0.69 -8.68
CA CYS A 212 -2.39 -0.17 -9.79
C CYS A 212 -0.93 -0.59 -9.64
N GLU A 213 -0.30 -0.99 -10.76
CA GLU A 213 1.12 -1.35 -10.82
C GLU A 213 1.76 -0.83 -12.11
N LEU A 214 2.91 -0.19 -11.97
CA LEU A 214 3.64 0.42 -13.08
C LEU A 214 4.53 -0.58 -13.82
N ASP A 215 5.02 -1.61 -13.12
CA ASP A 215 5.95 -2.58 -13.68
C ASP A 215 5.22 -3.74 -14.36
N ASP A 216 5.52 -3.96 -15.65
CA ASP A 216 4.91 -5.00 -16.48
C ASP A 216 4.97 -6.40 -15.83
N LYS A 217 6.15 -6.74 -15.27
CA LYS A 217 6.39 -8.05 -14.67
C LYS A 217 5.56 -8.25 -13.41
N TYR A 218 5.53 -7.23 -12.51
CA TYR A 218 4.78 -7.33 -11.27
C TYR A 218 3.27 -7.25 -11.50
N PHE A 219 2.83 -6.49 -12.50
CA PHE A 219 1.43 -6.50 -12.92
C PHE A 219 0.98 -7.89 -13.38
N GLU A 220 1.76 -8.58 -14.26
CA GLU A 220 1.42 -9.94 -14.70
C GLU A 220 1.46 -10.95 -13.54
N VAL A 221 2.39 -10.81 -12.59
CA VAL A 221 2.42 -11.61 -11.36
C VAL A 221 1.14 -11.37 -10.55
N ALA A 222 0.75 -10.11 -10.32
CA ALA A 222 -0.48 -9.79 -9.61
C ALA A 222 -1.69 -10.42 -10.29
N LYS A 223 -1.87 -10.19 -11.59
CA LYS A 223 -2.96 -10.74 -12.40
C LYS A 223 -3.06 -12.25 -12.30
N SER A 224 -1.93 -12.97 -12.37
CA SER A 224 -1.90 -14.44 -12.28
C SER A 224 -2.41 -15.00 -10.94
N ARG A 225 -2.44 -14.20 -9.88
CA ARG A 225 -2.96 -14.61 -8.56
C ARG A 225 -4.49 -14.58 -8.47
N PHE A 226 -5.15 -14.02 -9.47
CA PHE A 226 -6.61 -13.91 -9.52
C PHE A 226 -7.25 -14.84 -10.57
N CYS A 227 -6.43 -15.46 -11.44
CA CYS A 227 -6.87 -16.39 -12.49
C CYS A 227 -7.04 -17.82 -11.99
#